data_00ce124c301997d276f462d51ee77d1c
#
_entry.id   00ce124c301997d276f462d51ee77d1c
#
_cell.length_a   1.000
_cell.length_b   1.000
_cell.length_c   1.000
_cell.angle_alpha   90.00
_cell.angle_beta   90.00
_cell.angle_gamma   90.00
#
_symmetry.space_group_name_H-M   'P 1'
#
loop_
_entity.id
_entity.type
_entity.pdbx_description
1 polymer ?
#
loop_
_entity_poly.entity_id
_entity_poly.type
_entity_poly.pdbx_seq_one_letter_code
_entity_poly.pdbx_strand_id
1 'polypeptide(L)'
;MNAAKKIRRLMDAGDSPEQVQVLKELAVALQMKESFNIDRLYQIDQRYFDVAMDLLKEWRFDHHIASRSKLIDILIFEATPAVLTANNESEPVH
;
A
#
# COMPACT_ATOMS: atom_id res chain seq x y z
N MET A 1 -3.57 -15.20 -8.21
CA MET A 1 -2.82 -13.93 -8.03
C MET A 1 -3.04 -13.43 -6.63
N ASN A 2 -2.01 -12.98 -5.95
CA ASN A 2 -2.17 -12.47 -4.59
C ASN A 2 -2.61 -11.00 -4.58
N ALA A 3 -3.05 -10.54 -3.42
CA ALA A 3 -3.60 -9.19 -3.29
C ALA A 3 -2.58 -8.11 -3.60
N ALA A 4 -1.32 -8.30 -3.22
CA ALA A 4 -0.28 -7.32 -3.50
C ALA A 4 -0.10 -7.09 -4.99
N LYS A 5 -0.12 -8.17 -5.78
CA LYS A 5 -0.04 -8.05 -7.23
C LYS A 5 -1.27 -7.38 -7.82
N LYS A 6 -2.45 -7.68 -7.26
CA LYS A 6 -3.69 -7.03 -7.71
C LYS A 6 -3.63 -5.53 -7.48
N ILE A 7 -3.15 -5.11 -6.32
CA ILE A 7 -3.03 -3.68 -6.01
C ILE A 7 -2.07 -3.02 -6.99
N ARG A 8 -0.93 -3.64 -7.25
CA ARG A 8 0.04 -3.09 -8.20
C ARG A 8 -0.57 -2.93 -9.59
N ARG A 9 -1.35 -3.91 -10.03
CA ARG A 9 -2.03 -3.81 -11.32
C ARG A 9 -3.06 -2.68 -11.35
N LEU A 10 -3.79 -2.51 -10.24
CA LEU A 10 -4.75 -1.43 -10.15
C LEU A 10 -4.06 -0.07 -10.16
N MET A 11 -2.90 0.03 -9.52
CA MET A 11 -2.09 1.25 -9.58
C MET A 11 -1.67 1.56 -11.00
N ASP A 12 -1.21 0.54 -11.72
CA ASP A 12 -0.75 0.72 -13.10
C ASP A 12 -1.89 1.07 -14.04
N ALA A 13 -3.06 0.52 -13.81
CA ALA A 13 -4.23 0.78 -14.65
C ALA A 13 -4.76 2.21 -14.50
N GLY A 14 -4.68 2.75 -13.29
CA GLY A 14 -5.08 4.13 -13.05
C GLY A 14 -6.56 4.43 -13.16
N ASP A 15 -7.44 3.41 -13.11
CA ASP A 15 -8.88 3.60 -13.34
C ASP A 15 -9.60 4.34 -12.22
N SER A 16 -9.26 4.08 -11.00
CA SER A 16 -9.94 4.69 -9.84
C SER A 16 -8.91 5.01 -8.78
N PRO A 17 -8.10 6.03 -9.00
CA PRO A 17 -6.98 6.31 -8.10
C PRO A 17 -7.40 6.56 -6.65
N GLU A 18 -8.57 7.17 -6.42
CA GLU A 18 -9.01 7.42 -5.05
C GLU A 18 -9.36 6.13 -4.32
N GLN A 19 -9.90 5.14 -5.02
CA GLN A 19 -10.20 3.84 -4.40
C GLN A 19 -8.95 3.02 -4.20
N VAL A 20 -8.05 3.06 -5.17
CA VAL A 20 -6.76 2.39 -5.05
C VAL A 20 -5.95 3.00 -3.91
N GLN A 21 -6.08 4.32 -3.70
CA GLN A 21 -5.40 4.99 -2.60
C GLN A 21 -5.80 4.39 -1.25
N VAL A 22 -7.07 4.03 -1.07
CA VAL A 22 -7.52 3.37 0.16
C VAL A 22 -6.78 2.06 0.38
N LEU A 23 -6.62 1.27 -0.69
CA LEU A 23 -5.88 0.01 -0.61
C LEU A 23 -4.41 0.22 -0.27
N LYS A 24 -3.81 1.25 -0.85
CA LYS A 24 -2.41 1.59 -0.57
C LYS A 24 -2.23 1.99 0.89
N GLU A 25 -3.15 2.81 1.40
CA GLU A 25 -3.10 3.23 2.80
C GLU A 25 -3.27 2.06 3.75
N LEU A 26 -4.15 1.12 3.41
CA LEU A 26 -4.31 -0.08 4.22
C LEU A 26 -3.02 -0.89 4.26
N ALA A 27 -2.38 -1.08 3.12
CA ALA A 27 -1.13 -1.84 3.06
C ALA A 27 -0.04 -1.18 3.89
N VAL A 28 0.08 0.13 3.81
CA VAL A 28 1.08 0.87 4.60
C VAL A 28 0.77 0.75 6.09
N ALA A 29 -0.50 0.89 6.48
CA ALA A 29 -0.89 0.76 7.88
C ALA A 29 -0.56 -0.62 8.43
N LEU A 30 -0.79 -1.66 7.64
CA LEU A 30 -0.44 -3.02 8.03
C LEU A 30 1.07 -3.17 8.23
N GLN A 31 1.85 -2.63 7.32
CA GLN A 31 3.31 -2.73 7.38
C GLN A 31 3.87 -1.95 8.56
N MET A 32 3.35 -0.75 8.78
CA MET A 32 3.86 0.15 9.80
C MET A 32 3.18 -0.06 11.16
N LYS A 33 2.22 -0.97 11.21
CA LYS A 33 1.44 -1.26 12.44
C LYS A 33 0.74 -0.02 12.97
N GLU A 34 0.14 0.71 12.04
CA GLU A 34 -0.58 1.95 12.36
C GLU A 34 -2.08 1.74 12.34
N SER A 35 -2.80 2.67 12.93
CA SER A 35 -4.25 2.66 12.89
C SER A 35 -4.75 2.95 11.47
N PHE A 36 -5.87 2.34 11.12
CA PHE A 36 -6.51 2.57 9.86
C PHE A 36 -8.02 2.73 10.11
N ASN A 37 -8.60 3.78 9.54
CA ASN A 37 -10.03 4.02 9.70
C ASN A 37 -10.80 3.02 8.84
N ILE A 38 -11.48 2.09 9.48
CA ILE A 38 -12.17 1.00 8.79
C ILE A 38 -13.31 1.52 7.90
N ASP A 39 -13.88 2.69 8.22
CA ASP A 39 -14.94 3.27 7.39
C ASP A 39 -14.48 3.51 5.96
N ARG A 40 -13.20 3.72 5.75
CA ARG A 40 -12.71 3.92 4.41
C ARG A 40 -12.94 2.71 3.51
N LEU A 41 -12.95 1.52 4.09
CA LEU A 41 -13.21 0.30 3.32
C LEU A 41 -14.67 0.23 2.85
N TYR A 42 -15.56 0.89 3.55
CA TYR A 42 -16.97 0.89 3.18
C TYR A 42 -17.32 1.98 2.17
N GLN A 43 -16.35 2.81 1.82
CA GLN A 43 -16.54 3.88 0.83
C GLN A 43 -16.13 3.47 -0.57
N ILE A 44 -15.48 2.32 -0.71
CA ILE A 44 -15.00 1.86 -2.00
C ILE A 44 -15.92 0.80 -2.58
N ASP A 45 -15.83 0.60 -3.89
CA ASP A 45 -16.66 -0.39 -4.58
C ASP A 45 -16.31 -1.79 -4.14
N GLN A 46 -17.26 -2.70 -4.33
CA GLN A 46 -17.14 -4.09 -3.90
C GLN A 46 -15.84 -4.75 -4.38
N ARG A 47 -15.47 -4.52 -5.62
CA ARG A 47 -14.27 -5.18 -6.15
C ARG A 47 -12.98 -4.73 -5.45
N TYR A 48 -12.92 -3.46 -5.04
CA TYR A 48 -11.77 -2.96 -4.28
C TYR A 48 -11.84 -3.44 -2.83
N PHE A 49 -13.05 -3.50 -2.28
CA PHE A 49 -13.25 -4.06 -0.95
C PHE A 49 -12.78 -5.52 -0.89
N ASP A 50 -13.10 -6.30 -1.93
CA ASP A 50 -12.67 -7.70 -1.99
C ASP A 50 -11.15 -7.82 -2.00
N VAL A 51 -10.47 -6.92 -2.70
CA VAL A 51 -9.00 -6.89 -2.71
C VAL A 51 -8.48 -6.57 -1.31
N ALA A 52 -9.13 -5.65 -0.61
CA ALA A 52 -8.73 -5.31 0.76
C ALA A 52 -8.87 -6.53 1.68
N MET A 53 -9.96 -7.28 1.54
CA MET A 53 -10.16 -8.49 2.35
C MET A 53 -9.10 -9.54 2.05
N ASP A 54 -8.77 -9.72 0.76
CA ASP A 54 -7.71 -10.63 0.37
C ASP A 54 -6.37 -10.20 0.95
N LEU A 55 -6.09 -8.91 0.94
CA LEU A 55 -4.86 -8.38 1.52
C LEU A 55 -4.76 -8.70 3.00
N LEU A 56 -5.85 -8.49 3.75
CA LEU A 56 -5.87 -8.79 5.18
C LEU A 56 -5.63 -10.26 5.45
N LYS A 57 -6.26 -11.13 4.66
CA LYS A 57 -6.08 -12.56 4.82
C LYS A 57 -4.65 -12.98 4.54
N GLU A 58 -4.10 -12.50 3.46
CA GLU A 58 -2.74 -12.86 3.06
C GLU A 58 -1.71 -12.28 3.98
N TRP A 59 -1.97 -11.08 4.49
CA TRP A 59 -1.06 -10.44 5.44
C TRP A 59 -0.88 -11.29 6.68
N ARG A 60 -1.95 -11.92 7.10
CA ARG A 60 -1.92 -12.76 8.28
C ARG A 60 -1.08 -14.01 8.08
N PHE A 61 -1.13 -14.60 6.88
CA PHE A 61 -0.53 -15.91 6.63
C PHE A 61 0.79 -15.89 5.89
N ASP A 62 1.00 -14.90 5.05
CA ASP A 62 2.13 -14.90 4.13
C ASP A 62 3.02 -13.69 4.30
N HIS A 63 3.80 -13.70 5.37
CA HIS A 63 4.67 -12.57 5.71
C HIS A 63 5.82 -12.37 4.73
N HIS A 64 6.15 -13.39 3.95
CA HIS A 64 7.38 -13.38 3.15
C HIS A 64 7.16 -13.40 1.65
N ILE A 65 5.98 -13.03 1.20
CA ILE A 65 5.71 -13.00 -0.24
C ILE A 65 6.49 -11.86 -0.88
N ALA A 66 7.26 -12.19 -1.92
CA ALA A 66 8.09 -11.20 -2.61
C ALA A 66 7.26 -10.04 -3.19
N SER A 67 6.06 -10.33 -3.74
CA SER A 67 5.23 -9.27 -4.30
C SER A 67 4.70 -8.32 -3.22
N ARG A 68 4.49 -8.81 -2.01
CA ARG A 68 4.14 -7.97 -0.87
C ARG A 68 5.28 -7.03 -0.55
N SER A 69 6.51 -7.54 -0.48
CA SER A 69 7.68 -6.72 -0.21
C SER A 69 7.87 -5.65 -1.28
N LYS A 70 7.69 -6.03 -2.55
CA LYS A 70 7.80 -5.07 -3.64
C LYS A 70 6.74 -3.99 -3.57
N LEU A 71 5.50 -4.36 -3.24
CA LEU A 71 4.44 -3.38 -3.07
C LEU A 71 4.79 -2.41 -1.95
N ILE A 72 5.22 -2.90 -0.82
CA ILE A 72 5.56 -2.06 0.32
C ILE A 72 6.71 -1.11 -0.02
N ASP A 73 7.73 -1.59 -0.71
CA ASP A 73 8.84 -0.74 -1.13
C ASP A 73 8.35 0.41 -2.03
N ILE A 74 7.45 0.11 -2.96
CA ILE A 74 6.89 1.12 -3.85
C ILE A 74 6.10 2.15 -3.05
N LEU A 75 5.27 1.69 -2.13
CA LEU A 75 4.41 2.58 -1.34
C LEU A 75 5.22 3.46 -0.41
N ILE A 76 6.27 2.92 0.18
CA ILE A 76 7.15 3.70 1.03
C ILE A 76 7.87 4.76 0.21
N PHE A 77 8.32 4.40 -0.98
CA PHE A 77 8.96 5.37 -1.86
C PHE A 77 8.00 6.51 -2.21
N GLU A 78 6.73 6.19 -2.51
CA GLU A 78 5.73 7.22 -2.80
C GLU A 78 5.43 8.09 -1.58
N ALA A 79 5.41 7.48 -0.40
CA ALA A 79 5.09 8.21 0.83
C ALA A 79 6.26 9.03 1.35
N THR A 80 7.47 8.75 0.88
CA THR A 80 8.65 9.51 1.25
C THR A 80 9.14 10.26 0.03
N PRO A 81 8.57 11.42 -0.22
CA PRO A 81 8.86 12.16 -1.44
C PRO A 81 10.29 12.65 -1.48
N ALA A 82 10.64 13.28 -2.57
CA ALA A 82 11.98 13.77 -2.83
C ALA A 82 12.56 14.57 -1.70
N VAL A 83 11.75 15.17 -0.91
CA VAL A 83 12.19 15.95 0.23
C VAL A 83 13.02 15.12 1.21
N LEU A 84 12.59 13.91 1.47
CA LEU A 84 13.36 13.05 2.34
C LEU A 84 14.62 12.59 1.68
N THR A 85 14.56 12.34 0.40
CA THR A 85 15.72 11.97 -0.36
C THR A 85 16.74 13.06 -0.35
N ALA A 86 16.29 14.28 -0.49
CA ALA A 86 17.19 15.42 -0.46
C ALA A 86 17.82 15.59 0.90
N ASN A 87 17.08 15.29 1.95
CA ASN A 87 17.63 15.43 3.28
C ASN A 87 18.69 14.42 3.60
N ASN A 88 18.70 13.39 2.89
CA ASN A 88 19.72 12.42 3.11
C ASN A 88 21.04 12.91 2.77
N GLU A 89 20.92 13.90 2.05
CA GLU A 89 22.03 14.52 1.79
C GLU A 89 22.29 15.42 2.71
N SER A 90 21.71 15.62 3.19
CA SER A 90 21.96 16.33 3.96
C SER A 90 22.24 16.05 4.95
N GLU A 91 22.03 15.51 4.49
CA GLU A 91 22.35 15.39 5.21
C GLU A 91 22.97 15.11 5.55
N PRO A 92 23.19 15.21 5.34
CA PRO A 92 23.70 15.05 5.82
C PRO A 92 24.27 15.13 6.14
N VAL A 93 24.24 15.13 5.93
CA VAL A 93 24.62 15.30 6.40
C VAL A 93 25.00 15.43 6.91
N HIS A 94 24.95 15.46 6.92
CA HIS A 94 25.16 15.72 7.54
C HIS A 94 25.41 15.78 8.05
#